data_c9471858de8576e1dd21c1ec8fd98879
#
_entry.id   c9471858de8576e1dd21c1ec8fd98879
#
_cell.length_a   1.000
_cell.length_b   1.000
_cell.length_c   1.000
_cell.angle_alpha   90.00
_cell.angle_beta   90.00
_cell.angle_gamma   90.00
#
_symmetry.space_group_name_H-M   'P 1'
#
loop_
_entity.id
_entity.type
_entity.pdbx_description
1 polymer ?
#
loop_
_entity_poly.entity_id
_entity_poly.type
_entity_poly.pdbx_seq_one_letter_code
_entity_poly.pdbx_strand_id
1 'polypeptide(L)'
;MKRVSACTAGALALAVALPAAAQQNVQLYGRLNIGIEALHASGTGDHLQRLSNNRSVIGFRGTENLGDGWRALFQVEGTLAPDTGAGSIAARDTRVGIEGPWGTLFGGNWTLPYNSATSALDPFYPTTAGYMSLMGNGAGATVSNTSNRYSFDRRQQNSVHYWTPQWNGWSARVARGMGEERPLDGARPALMSAALIHDSGAWYATLAHEDHHDYQGRGHSDRGSKLGLAWRVTGATQLAAVVESLRYETATGKLRRRSAYVSATHQMGRHGLRFGLARAQSASGSAVETIGTLRAGAGTGATHATIGYDYLLSKRSSLFAYATRLHNGRNGIADFAINNLRSEADVPGSTLSGVVLGMRHNF
;
A
#
# COMPACT_ATOMS: atom_id res chain seq x y z
N MET A 1 32.42 -89.77 -2.49
CA MET A 1 31.75 -88.97 -3.51
C MET A 1 30.71 -88.09 -2.77
N LYS A 2 31.05 -86.82 -2.49
CA LYS A 2 30.14 -85.90 -1.84
C LYS A 2 30.02 -84.66 -2.77
N ARG A 3 28.79 -84.37 -3.20
CA ARG A 3 28.45 -83.21 -4.02
C ARG A 3 28.32 -82.01 -3.12
N VAL A 4 29.02 -80.92 -3.46
CA VAL A 4 28.91 -79.65 -2.82
C VAL A 4 28.01 -78.78 -3.70
N SER A 5 26.86 -78.40 -3.15
CA SER A 5 25.93 -77.42 -3.80
C SER A 5 26.36 -76.03 -3.47
N ALA A 6 26.59 -75.19 -4.48
CA ALA A 6 26.89 -73.78 -4.34
C ALA A 6 25.58 -73.00 -4.21
N CYS A 7 25.40 -72.32 -3.08
CA CYS A 7 24.31 -71.33 -2.90
C CYS A 7 24.78 -69.96 -3.42
N THR A 8 24.15 -69.49 -4.48
CA THR A 8 24.31 -68.14 -4.98
C THR A 8 23.44 -67.18 -4.14
N ALA A 9 24.05 -66.34 -3.32
CA ALA A 9 23.40 -65.26 -2.58
C ALA A 9 23.21 -64.07 -3.51
N GLY A 10 21.97 -63.78 -3.92
CA GLY A 10 21.59 -62.57 -4.62
C GLY A 10 21.50 -61.41 -3.67
N ALA A 11 22.41 -60.46 -3.81
CA ALA A 11 22.36 -59.20 -3.08
C ALA A 11 21.26 -58.30 -3.68
N LEU A 12 20.17 -58.13 -2.97
CA LEU A 12 19.11 -57.14 -3.27
C LEU A 12 19.61 -55.79 -2.83
N ALA A 13 20.05 -54.92 -3.76
CA ALA A 13 20.38 -53.55 -3.50
C ALA A 13 19.08 -52.75 -3.29
N LEU A 14 18.70 -52.49 -2.05
CA LEU A 14 17.65 -51.52 -1.73
C LEU A 14 18.16 -50.13 -2.10
N ALA A 15 17.72 -49.55 -3.20
CA ALA A 15 17.86 -48.14 -3.49
C ALA A 15 17.01 -47.37 -2.49
N VAL A 16 17.64 -46.86 -1.43
CA VAL A 16 17.03 -45.87 -0.53
C VAL A 16 16.92 -44.61 -1.32
N ALA A 17 15.74 -44.30 -1.86
CA ALA A 17 15.36 -43.01 -2.38
C ALA A 17 15.38 -42.05 -1.18
N LEU A 18 16.47 -41.33 -1.02
CA LEU A 18 16.52 -40.18 -0.11
C LEU A 18 15.44 -39.20 -0.58
N PRO A 19 14.49 -38.79 0.27
CA PRO A 19 13.58 -37.74 -0.10
C PRO A 19 14.45 -36.51 -0.42
N ALA A 20 14.38 -36.02 -1.66
CA ALA A 20 14.89 -34.68 -1.98
C ALA A 20 14.20 -33.73 -1.01
N ALA A 21 14.90 -33.28 0.02
CA ALA A 21 14.41 -32.26 0.91
C ALA A 21 14.20 -31.02 0.04
N ALA A 22 12.98 -30.81 -0.42
CA ALA A 22 12.56 -29.55 -1.01
C ALA A 22 12.86 -28.50 0.05
N GLN A 23 13.89 -27.70 -0.19
CA GLN A 23 14.34 -26.69 0.76
C GLN A 23 13.27 -25.61 0.79
N GLN A 24 12.28 -25.80 1.65
CA GLN A 24 11.23 -24.83 1.92
C GLN A 24 11.87 -23.67 2.69
N ASN A 25 12.25 -22.62 1.98
CA ASN A 25 12.77 -21.40 2.61
C ASN A 25 11.62 -20.57 3.14
N VAL A 26 11.16 -20.87 4.35
CA VAL A 26 10.23 -19.96 5.07
C VAL A 26 11.07 -18.86 5.71
N GLN A 27 10.78 -17.63 5.32
CA GLN A 27 11.41 -16.43 5.85
C GLN A 27 10.44 -15.72 6.79
N LEU A 28 10.84 -15.52 8.05
CA LEU A 28 10.24 -14.55 8.95
C LEU A 28 10.76 -13.16 8.58
N TYR A 29 9.87 -12.18 8.50
CA TYR A 29 10.21 -10.78 8.27
C TYR A 29 9.25 -9.85 9.03
N GLY A 30 9.65 -8.62 9.20
CA GLY A 30 8.77 -7.64 9.80
C GLY A 30 9.36 -6.24 9.88
N ARG A 31 8.53 -5.35 10.39
CA ARG A 31 8.89 -3.97 10.67
C ARG A 31 8.17 -3.50 11.93
N LEU A 32 8.92 -2.97 12.88
CA LEU A 32 8.41 -2.16 13.97
C LEU A 32 8.65 -0.69 13.62
N ASN A 33 7.60 0.12 13.65
CA ASN A 33 7.63 1.54 13.27
C ASN A 33 6.69 2.31 14.18
N ILE A 34 7.25 2.93 15.22
CA ILE A 34 6.50 3.70 16.23
C ILE A 34 7.04 5.12 16.31
N GLY A 35 6.18 6.05 16.70
CA GLY A 35 6.56 7.45 16.89
C GLY A 35 5.75 8.11 17.98
N ILE A 36 6.40 9.01 18.72
CA ILE A 36 5.73 9.96 19.59
C ILE A 36 5.31 11.13 18.72
N GLU A 37 4.05 11.50 18.78
CA GLU A 37 3.45 12.57 17.99
C GLU A 37 2.92 13.67 18.91
N ALA A 38 3.23 14.92 18.58
CA ALA A 38 2.60 16.10 19.12
C ALA A 38 1.88 16.83 17.98
N LEU A 39 0.55 16.78 17.98
CA LEU A 39 -0.33 17.24 16.91
C LEU A 39 -1.23 18.36 17.42
N HIS A 40 -1.62 19.24 16.49
CA HIS A 40 -2.55 20.33 16.74
C HIS A 40 -3.57 20.43 15.59
N ALA A 41 -4.84 20.65 15.94
CA ALA A 41 -5.95 20.90 15.03
C ALA A 41 -6.53 22.29 15.29
N SER A 42 -6.42 23.20 14.31
CA SER A 42 -6.87 24.59 14.49
C SER A 42 -8.40 24.76 14.57
N GLY A 43 -9.15 23.78 14.08
CA GLY A 43 -10.61 23.85 14.08
C GLY A 43 -11.22 23.70 15.47
N THR A 44 -10.68 22.81 16.29
CA THR A 44 -11.08 22.59 17.68
C THR A 44 -10.16 23.31 18.67
N GLY A 45 -8.94 23.67 18.26
CA GLY A 45 -7.91 24.17 19.14
C GLY A 45 -7.18 23.08 19.93
N ASP A 46 -7.46 21.80 19.64
CA ASP A 46 -6.96 20.68 20.41
C ASP A 46 -5.47 20.41 20.17
N HIS A 47 -4.82 20.00 21.23
CA HIS A 47 -3.46 19.48 21.24
C HIS A 47 -3.48 18.02 21.65
N LEU A 48 -2.98 17.15 20.77
CA LEU A 48 -2.91 15.71 20.99
C LEU A 48 -1.45 15.26 21.10
N GLN A 49 -1.14 14.56 22.19
CA GLN A 49 0.12 13.82 22.30
C GLN A 49 -0.20 12.33 22.34
N ARG A 50 0.49 11.55 21.54
CA ARG A 50 0.29 10.10 21.49
C ARG A 50 1.54 9.34 21.08
N LEU A 51 1.59 8.06 21.45
CA LEU A 51 2.45 7.07 20.82
C LEU A 51 1.68 6.45 19.67
N SER A 52 2.22 6.50 18.46
CA SER A 52 1.56 6.03 17.24
C SER A 52 2.26 4.84 16.64
N ASN A 53 1.47 3.85 16.25
CA ASN A 53 1.91 2.75 15.40
C ASN A 53 1.82 3.15 13.93
N ASN A 54 2.95 3.19 13.27
CA ASN A 54 3.06 3.55 11.86
C ASN A 54 3.06 2.29 10.97
N ARG A 55 2.01 1.48 11.07
CA ARG A 55 1.81 0.22 10.33
C ARG A 55 2.95 -0.78 10.55
N SER A 56 3.25 -1.10 11.79
CA SER A 56 4.14 -2.22 12.13
C SER A 56 3.53 -3.54 11.67
N VAL A 57 4.38 -4.46 11.24
CA VAL A 57 3.98 -5.73 10.63
C VAL A 57 4.89 -6.86 11.04
N ILE A 58 4.35 -8.07 11.02
CA ILE A 58 5.08 -9.34 11.05
C ILE A 58 4.57 -10.21 9.93
N GLY A 59 5.43 -10.99 9.28
CA GLY A 59 5.00 -11.88 8.21
C GLY A 59 5.92 -13.07 8.02
N PHE A 60 5.36 -14.07 7.37
CA PHE A 60 6.03 -15.28 6.91
C PHE A 60 5.81 -15.37 5.40
N ARG A 61 6.85 -15.70 4.67
CA ARG A 61 6.76 -15.96 3.24
C ARG A 61 7.67 -17.10 2.85
N GLY A 62 7.30 -17.79 1.81
CA GLY A 62 8.10 -18.89 1.32
C GLY A 62 7.80 -19.21 -0.14
N THR A 63 8.70 -19.98 -0.73
CA THR A 63 8.56 -20.51 -2.07
C THR A 63 8.95 -21.97 -2.09
N GLU A 64 8.27 -22.75 -2.94
CA GLU A 64 8.58 -24.15 -3.24
C GLU A 64 8.89 -24.27 -4.72
N ASN A 65 10.01 -24.90 -5.06
CA ASN A 65 10.35 -25.19 -6.45
C ASN A 65 9.55 -26.40 -6.94
N LEU A 66 8.77 -26.22 -8.00
CA LEU A 66 7.93 -27.26 -8.60
C LEU A 66 8.59 -27.94 -9.83
N GLY A 67 9.81 -27.53 -10.19
CA GLY A 67 10.48 -27.97 -11.42
C GLY A 67 10.14 -27.10 -12.63
N ASP A 68 10.91 -27.26 -13.72
CA ASP A 68 10.69 -26.63 -15.03
C ASP A 68 10.48 -25.09 -14.99
N GLY A 69 11.12 -24.41 -14.01
CA GLY A 69 11.00 -22.96 -13.84
C GLY A 69 9.72 -22.52 -13.12
N TRP A 70 8.95 -23.43 -12.57
CA TRP A 70 7.74 -23.15 -11.80
C TRP A 70 8.02 -23.12 -10.31
N ARG A 71 7.34 -22.23 -9.59
CA ARG A 71 7.39 -22.10 -8.13
C ARG A 71 6.00 -21.86 -7.54
N ALA A 72 5.65 -22.61 -6.52
CA ALA A 72 4.58 -22.19 -5.62
C ALA A 72 5.09 -21.11 -4.68
N LEU A 73 4.23 -20.18 -4.30
CA LEU A 73 4.56 -19.10 -3.36
C LEU A 73 3.43 -18.87 -2.38
N PHE A 74 3.80 -18.50 -1.17
CA PHE A 74 2.86 -18.01 -0.17
C PHE A 74 3.43 -16.84 0.61
N GLN A 75 2.55 -16.03 1.17
CA GLN A 75 2.86 -15.00 2.16
C GLN A 75 1.69 -14.85 3.09
N VAL A 76 1.97 -14.71 4.38
CA VAL A 76 1.01 -14.31 5.41
C VAL A 76 1.60 -13.11 6.14
N GLU A 77 0.94 -11.95 6.07
CA GLU A 77 1.37 -10.74 6.77
C GLU A 77 0.28 -10.27 7.72
N GLY A 78 0.67 -10.06 8.96
CA GLY A 78 -0.16 -9.57 10.05
C GLY A 78 0.16 -8.15 10.46
N THR A 79 -0.77 -7.52 11.17
CA THR A 79 -0.54 -6.24 11.83
C THR A 79 0.03 -6.46 13.22
N LEU A 80 0.95 -5.60 13.63
CA LEU A 80 1.39 -5.46 15.02
C LEU A 80 1.07 -4.03 15.48
N ALA A 81 0.57 -3.88 16.68
CA ALA A 81 0.37 -2.59 17.32
C ALA A 81 1.17 -2.55 18.64
N PRO A 82 2.47 -2.23 18.57
CA PRO A 82 3.33 -2.23 19.76
C PRO A 82 2.94 -1.19 20.81
N ASP A 83 2.19 -0.18 20.41
CA ASP A 83 1.63 0.88 21.25
C ASP A 83 0.45 0.40 22.11
N THR A 84 -0.34 -0.56 21.63
CA THR A 84 -1.56 -1.04 22.30
C THR A 84 -1.52 -2.53 22.64
N GLY A 85 -0.52 -3.27 22.15
CA GLY A 85 -0.45 -4.73 22.30
C GLY A 85 -1.41 -5.51 21.39
N ALA A 86 -2.13 -4.83 20.48
CA ALA A 86 -3.03 -5.46 19.54
C ALA A 86 -2.29 -6.02 18.32
N GLY A 87 -2.95 -6.91 17.59
CA GLY A 87 -2.43 -7.47 16.36
C GLY A 87 -3.45 -8.37 15.67
N SER A 88 -3.16 -8.74 14.44
CA SER A 88 -4.01 -9.63 13.65
C SER A 88 -3.17 -10.36 12.62
N ILE A 89 -3.29 -11.69 12.58
CA ILE A 89 -2.65 -12.53 11.56
C ILE A 89 -3.42 -12.38 10.24
N ALA A 90 -2.71 -12.36 9.11
CA ALA A 90 -3.27 -12.29 7.76
C ALA A 90 -4.10 -11.04 7.44
N ALA A 91 -4.09 -10.02 8.30
CA ALA A 91 -4.82 -8.78 8.06
C ALA A 91 -4.17 -7.88 6.99
N ARG A 92 -3.00 -8.25 6.48
CA ARG A 92 -2.25 -7.47 5.49
C ARG A 92 -1.97 -8.30 4.23
N ASP A 93 -0.84 -8.07 3.54
CA ASP A 93 -0.53 -8.72 2.27
C ASP A 93 -0.34 -10.23 2.44
N THR A 94 -1.44 -10.96 2.23
CA THR A 94 -1.54 -12.41 2.40
C THR A 94 -1.99 -13.02 1.09
N ARG A 95 -1.24 -14.02 0.59
CA ARG A 95 -1.47 -14.64 -0.71
C ARG A 95 -0.99 -16.09 -0.78
N VAL A 96 -1.56 -16.83 -1.71
CA VAL A 96 -1.02 -18.08 -2.25
C VAL A 96 -1.06 -18.00 -3.76
N GLY A 97 -0.08 -18.56 -4.46
CA GLY A 97 -0.03 -18.47 -5.90
C GLY A 97 1.09 -19.29 -6.53
N ILE A 98 1.23 -19.08 -7.82
CA ILE A 98 2.21 -19.76 -8.67
C ILE A 98 2.95 -18.73 -9.52
N GLU A 99 4.24 -18.94 -9.66
CA GLU A 99 5.11 -18.16 -10.52
C GLU A 99 5.77 -19.07 -11.55
N GLY A 100 5.89 -18.58 -12.78
CA GLY A 100 6.52 -19.27 -13.88
C GLY A 100 7.09 -18.30 -14.90
N PRO A 101 7.59 -18.80 -16.06
CA PRO A 101 8.15 -17.95 -17.12
C PRO A 101 7.21 -16.85 -17.62
N TRP A 102 5.90 -17.06 -17.50
CA TRP A 102 4.86 -16.11 -17.89
C TRP A 102 4.54 -15.05 -16.80
N GLY A 103 5.13 -15.16 -15.61
CA GLY A 103 4.90 -14.24 -14.49
C GLY A 103 4.28 -14.91 -13.28
N THR A 104 3.56 -14.14 -12.47
CA THR A 104 3.01 -14.59 -11.19
C THR A 104 1.50 -14.41 -11.16
N LEU A 105 0.75 -15.49 -10.87
CA LEU A 105 -0.68 -15.49 -10.60
C LEU A 105 -0.91 -15.87 -9.14
N PHE A 106 -1.70 -15.10 -8.40
CA PHE A 106 -2.00 -15.40 -7.01
C PHE A 106 -3.36 -14.85 -6.59
N GLY A 107 -3.92 -15.45 -5.54
CA GLY A 107 -5.14 -15.01 -4.88
C GLY A 107 -4.90 -14.68 -3.42
N GLY A 108 -5.72 -13.78 -2.86
CA GLY A 108 -5.69 -13.46 -1.45
C GLY A 108 -6.20 -12.08 -1.09
N ASN A 109 -5.67 -11.57 0.02
CA ASN A 109 -5.85 -10.20 0.49
C ASN A 109 -4.58 -9.42 0.18
N TRP A 110 -4.61 -8.51 -0.79
CA TRP A 110 -3.39 -7.89 -1.27
C TRP A 110 -3.55 -6.42 -1.65
N THR A 111 -2.46 -5.66 -1.48
CA THR A 111 -2.38 -4.26 -1.93
C THR A 111 -2.57 -4.19 -3.44
N LEU A 112 -3.53 -3.37 -3.89
CA LEU A 112 -3.87 -3.25 -5.30
C LEU A 112 -2.77 -2.58 -6.14
N PRO A 113 -2.70 -2.88 -7.44
CA PRO A 113 -1.76 -2.25 -8.38
C PRO A 113 -1.78 -0.73 -8.33
N TYR A 114 -2.96 -0.11 -8.26
CA TYR A 114 -3.12 1.34 -8.17
C TYR A 114 -2.36 1.93 -6.99
N ASN A 115 -2.51 1.36 -5.79
CA ASN A 115 -1.79 1.81 -4.59
C ASN A 115 -0.29 1.53 -4.71
N SER A 116 0.09 0.28 -5.02
CA SER A 116 1.50 -0.15 -5.01
C SER A 116 2.36 0.56 -6.04
N ALA A 117 1.77 1.07 -7.12
CA ALA A 117 2.47 1.75 -8.20
C ALA A 117 3.17 3.06 -7.75
N THR A 118 2.63 3.76 -6.75
CA THR A 118 3.14 5.07 -6.33
C THR A 118 3.49 5.17 -4.85
N SER A 119 3.15 4.18 -4.02
CA SER A 119 3.42 4.23 -2.57
C SER A 119 4.91 4.37 -2.22
N ALA A 120 5.80 3.80 -3.05
CA ALA A 120 7.25 3.93 -2.89
C ALA A 120 7.80 5.33 -3.24
N LEU A 121 7.01 6.18 -3.90
CA LEU A 121 7.37 7.56 -4.24
C LEU A 121 7.11 8.53 -3.08
N ASP A 122 6.45 8.07 -2.02
CA ASP A 122 6.25 8.82 -0.78
C ASP A 122 7.30 8.41 0.26
N PRO A 123 8.30 9.27 0.54
CA PRO A 123 9.35 8.96 1.50
C PRO A 123 8.86 8.93 2.95
N PHE A 124 7.64 9.42 3.24
CA PHE A 124 7.03 9.43 4.57
C PHE A 124 6.08 8.25 4.80
N TYR A 125 5.81 7.46 3.77
CA TYR A 125 4.98 6.26 3.91
C TYR A 125 5.74 5.15 4.68
N PRO A 126 5.13 4.45 5.62
CA PRO A 126 3.77 4.62 6.14
C PRO A 126 3.81 5.35 7.49
N THR A 127 3.63 6.65 7.52
CA THR A 127 3.51 7.44 8.75
C THR A 127 2.34 8.43 8.62
N THR A 128 1.95 9.04 9.72
CA THR A 128 0.98 10.16 9.76
C THR A 128 1.34 11.27 8.77
N ALA A 129 2.63 11.47 8.51
CA ALA A 129 3.16 12.50 7.62
C ALA A 129 3.05 12.19 6.11
N GLY A 130 2.51 11.03 5.71
CA GLY A 130 2.48 10.57 4.32
C GLY A 130 1.42 11.24 3.43
N TYR A 131 1.68 11.26 2.12
CA TYR A 131 0.81 11.92 1.11
C TYR A 131 -0.56 11.25 0.92
N MET A 132 -0.74 10.01 1.35
CA MET A 132 -2.01 9.29 1.26
C MET A 132 -3.17 10.03 1.92
N SER A 133 -2.88 11.00 2.78
CA SER A 133 -3.89 11.90 3.34
C SER A 133 -4.71 12.64 2.26
N LEU A 134 -4.10 12.94 1.12
CA LEU A 134 -4.75 13.63 0.00
C LEU A 134 -4.89 12.78 -1.26
N MET A 135 -3.97 11.84 -1.50
CA MET A 135 -4.02 10.95 -2.67
C MET A 135 -4.95 9.77 -2.38
N GLY A 136 -5.55 9.20 -3.42
CA GLY A 136 -6.44 8.05 -3.31
C GLY A 136 -7.71 8.27 -2.48
N ASN A 137 -8.00 9.49 -2.06
CA ASN A 137 -9.05 9.82 -1.09
C ASN A 137 -8.86 9.12 0.27
N GLY A 138 -7.62 9.16 0.78
CA GLY A 138 -7.24 8.52 2.02
C GLY A 138 -6.87 7.04 1.85
N ALA A 139 -6.36 6.43 2.92
CA ALA A 139 -5.93 5.05 2.90
C ALA A 139 -7.07 4.07 3.22
N GLY A 140 -7.27 3.08 2.36
CA GLY A 140 -8.01 1.87 2.69
C GLY A 140 -7.11 0.90 3.44
N ALA A 141 -7.56 0.42 4.61
CA ALA A 141 -6.91 -0.69 5.30
C ALA A 141 -7.15 -2.00 4.51
N THR A 142 -7.41 -3.09 5.16
CA THR A 142 -7.91 -4.32 4.53
C THR A 142 -9.43 -4.20 4.41
N VAL A 143 -9.96 -4.26 3.20
CA VAL A 143 -11.36 -3.95 2.93
C VAL A 143 -11.99 -4.92 1.94
N SER A 144 -13.28 -5.20 2.14
CA SER A 144 -14.17 -5.85 1.17
C SER A 144 -14.68 -4.84 0.13
N ASN A 145 -15.43 -5.29 -0.88
CA ASN A 145 -16.06 -4.39 -1.84
C ASN A 145 -17.20 -3.54 -1.24
N THR A 146 -17.68 -3.88 -0.05
CA THR A 146 -18.76 -3.15 0.64
C THR A 146 -18.27 -2.24 1.76
N SER A 147 -16.97 -2.25 2.09
CA SER A 147 -16.39 -1.42 3.14
C SER A 147 -15.35 -0.46 2.58
N ASN A 148 -15.21 0.73 3.20
CA ASN A 148 -14.35 1.82 2.72
C ASN A 148 -14.44 2.02 1.19
N ARG A 149 -15.67 2.22 0.68
CA ARG A 149 -15.97 2.27 -0.75
C ARG A 149 -15.43 3.49 -1.48
N TYR A 150 -14.80 4.42 -0.76
CA TYR A 150 -14.29 5.67 -1.33
C TYR A 150 -12.79 5.67 -1.63
N SER A 151 -11.98 4.82 -0.96
CA SER A 151 -10.53 4.85 -1.12
C SER A 151 -10.05 4.06 -2.34
N PHE A 152 -9.15 4.66 -3.11
CA PHE A 152 -8.39 4.01 -4.18
C PHE A 152 -7.01 3.52 -3.71
N ASP A 153 -6.46 4.05 -2.61
CA ASP A 153 -5.22 3.54 -2.01
C ASP A 153 -5.53 2.44 -0.99
N ARG A 154 -5.90 1.26 -1.48
CA ARG A 154 -6.46 0.19 -0.67
C ARG A 154 -5.75 -1.17 -0.83
N ARG A 155 -5.96 -2.05 0.14
CA ARG A 155 -5.77 -3.49 0.06
C ARG A 155 -7.14 -4.13 -0.07
N GLN A 156 -7.27 -5.07 -1.01
CA GLN A 156 -8.53 -5.69 -1.33
C GLN A 156 -8.56 -7.15 -0.88
N GLN A 157 -9.59 -7.51 -0.12
CA GLN A 157 -9.96 -8.89 0.17
C GLN A 157 -10.51 -9.57 -1.08
N ASN A 158 -10.49 -10.91 -1.11
CA ASN A 158 -11.11 -11.72 -2.16
C ASN A 158 -10.67 -11.26 -3.56
N SER A 159 -9.35 -11.13 -3.75
CA SER A 159 -8.78 -10.60 -4.99
C SER A 159 -7.84 -11.59 -5.66
N VAL A 160 -7.82 -11.55 -6.99
CA VAL A 160 -6.88 -12.29 -7.84
C VAL A 160 -6.00 -11.30 -8.55
N HIS A 161 -4.72 -11.61 -8.60
CA HIS A 161 -3.67 -10.74 -9.14
C HIS A 161 -2.84 -11.49 -10.18
N TYR A 162 -2.46 -10.77 -11.22
CA TYR A 162 -1.47 -11.23 -12.19
C TYR A 162 -0.39 -10.16 -12.36
N TRP A 163 0.88 -10.58 -12.27
CA TRP A 163 2.06 -9.76 -12.49
C TRP A 163 2.88 -10.35 -13.64
N THR A 164 3.15 -9.56 -14.66
CA THR A 164 3.99 -9.99 -15.77
C THR A 164 5.44 -10.16 -15.34
N PRO A 165 6.24 -10.94 -16.06
CA PRO A 165 7.69 -10.80 -15.99
C PRO A 165 8.12 -9.38 -16.34
N GLN A 166 9.33 -9.00 -15.91
CA GLN A 166 9.94 -7.75 -16.35
C GLN A 166 10.65 -7.97 -17.69
N TRP A 167 10.37 -7.09 -18.66
CA TRP A 167 11.00 -7.09 -19.96
C TRP A 167 11.53 -5.68 -20.30
N ASN A 168 12.85 -5.54 -20.46
CA ASN A 168 13.52 -4.27 -20.72
C ASN A 168 13.05 -3.11 -19.79
N GLY A 169 12.93 -3.40 -18.51
CA GLY A 169 12.45 -2.45 -17.51
C GLY A 169 10.92 -2.35 -17.39
N TRP A 170 10.15 -2.87 -18.36
CA TRP A 170 8.70 -2.83 -18.34
C TRP A 170 8.09 -4.02 -17.60
N SER A 171 7.05 -3.76 -16.83
CA SER A 171 6.18 -4.78 -16.21
C SER A 171 4.76 -4.23 -16.07
N ALA A 172 3.78 -5.15 -16.00
CA ALA A 172 2.40 -4.80 -15.74
C ALA A 172 1.86 -5.61 -14.56
N ARG A 173 0.91 -5.04 -13.84
CA ARG A 173 0.18 -5.68 -12.76
C ARG A 173 -1.30 -5.43 -12.96
N VAL A 174 -2.10 -6.49 -12.81
CA VAL A 174 -3.56 -6.41 -12.89
C VAL A 174 -4.13 -7.14 -11.68
N ALA A 175 -5.23 -6.63 -11.14
CA ALA A 175 -5.96 -7.26 -10.06
C ALA A 175 -7.46 -7.10 -10.24
N ARG A 176 -8.22 -8.11 -9.80
CA ARG A 176 -9.67 -8.08 -9.70
C ARG A 176 -10.10 -8.41 -8.28
N GLY A 177 -10.85 -7.52 -7.64
CA GLY A 177 -11.61 -7.79 -6.43
C GLY A 177 -12.93 -8.47 -6.83
N MET A 178 -13.15 -9.70 -6.33
CA MET A 178 -14.33 -10.50 -6.67
C MET A 178 -15.57 -9.92 -6.01
N GLY A 179 -16.64 -9.75 -6.81
CA GLY A 179 -17.92 -9.22 -6.33
C GLY A 179 -18.78 -10.32 -5.71
N GLU A 180 -18.35 -10.90 -4.60
CA GLU A 180 -19.11 -11.96 -3.91
C GLU A 180 -20.14 -11.40 -2.93
N GLU A 181 -19.97 -10.17 -2.49
CA GLU A 181 -20.92 -9.48 -1.63
C GLU A 181 -22.25 -9.20 -2.38
N ARG A 182 -23.35 -9.30 -1.67
CA ARG A 182 -24.70 -9.14 -2.21
C ARG A 182 -25.52 -8.21 -1.30
N PRO A 183 -25.33 -6.87 -1.41
CA PRO A 183 -26.17 -5.90 -0.72
C PRO A 183 -27.64 -6.04 -1.08
N LEU A 184 -28.53 -5.64 -0.16
CA LEU A 184 -29.98 -5.76 -0.34
C LEU A 184 -30.55 -4.84 -1.45
N ASP A 185 -29.80 -3.78 -1.82
CA ASP A 185 -30.15 -2.86 -2.90
C ASP A 185 -29.93 -3.45 -4.31
N GLY A 186 -29.48 -4.72 -4.39
CA GLY A 186 -29.20 -5.42 -5.63
C GLY A 186 -27.92 -4.98 -6.34
N ALA A 187 -27.07 -4.15 -5.71
CA ALA A 187 -25.74 -3.84 -6.18
C ALA A 187 -24.84 -5.09 -6.22
N ARG A 188 -23.83 -5.06 -7.07
CA ARG A 188 -22.82 -6.13 -7.17
C ARG A 188 -21.43 -5.51 -7.14
N PRO A 189 -20.98 -5.03 -5.97
CA PRO A 189 -19.72 -4.31 -5.86
C PRO A 189 -18.55 -5.18 -6.31
N ALA A 190 -17.75 -4.67 -7.21
CA ALA A 190 -16.54 -5.29 -7.73
C ALA A 190 -15.54 -4.22 -8.13
N LEU A 191 -14.26 -4.56 -8.20
CA LEU A 191 -13.24 -3.64 -8.69
C LEU A 191 -12.28 -4.30 -9.67
N MET A 192 -11.64 -3.46 -10.47
CA MET A 192 -10.49 -3.82 -11.28
C MET A 192 -9.40 -2.76 -11.13
N SER A 193 -8.16 -3.20 -10.93
CA SER A 193 -7.00 -2.33 -10.75
C SER A 193 -5.87 -2.79 -11.66
N ALA A 194 -5.20 -1.84 -12.32
CA ALA A 194 -4.08 -2.12 -13.21
C ALA A 194 -2.98 -1.08 -13.06
N ALA A 195 -1.73 -1.47 -13.29
CA ALA A 195 -0.57 -0.60 -13.38
C ALA A 195 0.40 -1.08 -14.44
N LEU A 196 0.87 -0.15 -15.26
CA LEU A 196 2.02 -0.32 -16.15
C LEU A 196 3.21 0.39 -15.50
N ILE A 197 4.34 -0.28 -15.43
CA ILE A 197 5.53 0.19 -14.71
C ILE A 197 6.73 0.08 -15.64
N HIS A 198 7.56 1.12 -15.67
CA HIS A 198 8.89 1.10 -16.27
C HIS A 198 9.93 1.51 -15.23
N ASP A 199 10.94 0.68 -15.00
CA ASP A 199 12.09 0.97 -14.13
C ASP A 199 13.40 0.66 -14.86
N SER A 200 14.11 1.71 -15.23
CA SER A 200 15.42 1.64 -15.92
C SER A 200 16.60 1.76 -14.94
N GLY A 201 16.35 1.76 -13.64
CA GLY A 201 17.36 2.08 -12.62
C GLY A 201 17.49 3.58 -12.36
N ALA A 202 17.74 4.41 -13.38
CA ALA A 202 17.78 5.87 -13.22
C ALA A 202 16.38 6.50 -13.17
N TRP A 203 15.45 5.97 -13.96
CA TRP A 203 14.07 6.46 -14.06
C TRP A 203 13.08 5.38 -13.66
N TYR A 204 12.08 5.79 -12.90
CA TYR A 204 10.87 5.02 -12.64
C TYR A 204 9.68 5.80 -13.20
N ALA A 205 8.82 5.13 -13.95
CA ALA A 205 7.58 5.69 -14.46
C ALA A 205 6.45 4.67 -14.26
N THR A 206 5.26 5.15 -13.92
CA THR A 206 4.09 4.28 -13.80
C THR A 206 2.81 4.99 -14.19
N LEU A 207 1.93 4.26 -14.86
CA LEU A 207 0.54 4.63 -15.10
C LEU A 207 -0.34 3.60 -14.39
N ALA A 208 -1.22 4.05 -13.50
CA ALA A 208 -2.14 3.18 -12.79
C ALA A 208 -3.58 3.64 -12.95
N HIS A 209 -4.49 2.66 -13.06
CA HIS A 209 -5.91 2.87 -13.20
C HIS A 209 -6.69 1.87 -12.36
N GLU A 210 -7.80 2.33 -11.76
CA GLU A 210 -8.68 1.49 -10.95
C GLU A 210 -10.13 1.92 -11.16
N ASP A 211 -11.00 0.92 -11.41
CA ASP A 211 -12.45 1.08 -11.53
C ASP A 211 -13.14 0.34 -10.39
N HIS A 212 -14.11 1.03 -9.75
CA HIS A 212 -15.03 0.44 -8.80
C HIS A 212 -16.43 0.43 -9.40
N HIS A 213 -17.08 -0.72 -9.48
CA HIS A 213 -18.45 -0.88 -9.90
C HIS A 213 -19.37 -1.03 -8.71
N ASP A 214 -20.53 -0.38 -8.75
CA ASP A 214 -21.59 -0.45 -7.75
C ASP A 214 -21.17 -0.06 -6.32
N TYR A 215 -20.04 0.65 -6.14
CA TYR A 215 -19.58 1.06 -4.82
C TYR A 215 -20.46 2.17 -4.22
N GLN A 216 -20.96 3.08 -5.03
CA GLN A 216 -21.86 4.16 -4.61
C GLN A 216 -23.34 3.87 -4.94
N GLY A 217 -23.68 2.59 -5.12
CA GLY A 217 -25.00 2.12 -5.49
C GLY A 217 -25.02 1.46 -6.87
N ARG A 218 -26.11 0.77 -7.16
CA ARG A 218 -26.27 0.01 -8.41
C ARG A 218 -26.18 0.90 -9.64
N GLY A 219 -25.33 0.49 -10.61
CA GLY A 219 -25.15 1.18 -11.90
C GLY A 219 -24.19 2.36 -11.85
N HIS A 220 -23.57 2.66 -10.70
CA HIS A 220 -22.57 3.73 -10.58
C HIS A 220 -21.16 3.17 -10.67
N SER A 221 -20.24 3.96 -11.24
CA SER A 221 -18.82 3.55 -11.39
C SER A 221 -17.89 4.68 -10.93
N ASP A 222 -16.98 4.35 -10.02
CA ASP A 222 -15.93 5.25 -9.60
C ASP A 222 -14.64 4.92 -10.34
N ARG A 223 -13.81 5.93 -10.64
CA ARG A 223 -12.56 5.76 -11.38
C ARG A 223 -11.44 6.58 -10.78
N GLY A 224 -10.29 5.94 -10.63
CA GLY A 224 -9.03 6.56 -10.26
C GLY A 224 -7.98 6.35 -11.35
N SER A 225 -7.23 7.40 -11.68
CA SER A 225 -6.06 7.30 -12.56
C SER A 225 -4.92 8.09 -11.97
N LYS A 226 -3.71 7.54 -11.99
CA LYS A 226 -2.49 8.26 -11.58
C LYS A 226 -1.31 7.97 -12.50
N LEU A 227 -0.47 8.98 -12.64
CA LEU A 227 0.85 8.91 -13.26
C LEU A 227 1.87 9.22 -12.19
N GLY A 228 2.86 8.35 -12.02
CA GLY A 228 4.01 8.53 -11.13
C GLY A 228 5.31 8.54 -11.91
N LEU A 229 6.22 9.44 -11.54
CA LEU A 229 7.57 9.54 -12.07
C LEU A 229 8.56 9.67 -10.92
N ALA A 230 9.71 9.01 -11.02
CA ALA A 230 10.84 9.30 -10.17
C ALA A 230 12.14 9.31 -10.98
N TRP A 231 13.01 10.24 -10.62
CA TRP A 231 14.35 10.35 -11.15
C TRP A 231 15.38 10.16 -10.03
N ARG A 232 16.16 9.10 -10.13
CA ARG A 232 17.32 8.85 -9.28
C ARG A 232 18.50 9.62 -9.84
N VAL A 233 18.57 10.93 -9.45
CA VAL A 233 19.57 11.90 -9.93
C VAL A 233 20.99 11.38 -9.69
N THR A 234 21.18 10.81 -8.51
CA THR A 234 22.40 10.10 -8.09
C THR A 234 22.00 8.89 -7.24
N GLY A 235 22.96 8.05 -6.85
CA GLY A 235 22.71 6.99 -5.87
C GLY A 235 22.20 7.49 -4.51
N ALA A 236 22.36 8.78 -4.22
CA ALA A 236 21.97 9.42 -2.96
C ALA A 236 20.72 10.30 -3.07
N THR A 237 20.33 10.73 -4.27
CA THR A 237 19.26 11.74 -4.47
C THR A 237 18.18 11.19 -5.39
N GLN A 238 16.94 11.24 -4.93
CA GLN A 238 15.75 10.94 -5.73
C GLN A 238 14.78 12.11 -5.70
N LEU A 239 14.23 12.44 -6.85
CA LEU A 239 13.09 13.35 -7.01
C LEU A 239 11.91 12.52 -7.53
N ALA A 240 10.71 12.79 -7.05
CA ALA A 240 9.51 12.11 -7.54
C ALA A 240 8.32 13.04 -7.66
N ALA A 241 7.40 12.69 -8.55
CA ALA A 241 6.13 13.37 -8.75
C ALA A 241 5.02 12.37 -9.02
N VAL A 242 3.81 12.66 -8.53
CA VAL A 242 2.59 11.91 -8.79
C VAL A 242 1.48 12.88 -9.14
N VAL A 243 0.71 12.61 -10.18
CA VAL A 243 -0.54 13.30 -10.48
C VAL A 243 -1.68 12.30 -10.48
N GLU A 244 -2.83 12.71 -9.97
CA GLU A 244 -4.00 11.84 -9.78
C GLU A 244 -5.28 12.53 -10.21
N SER A 245 -6.22 11.77 -10.76
CA SER A 245 -7.60 12.18 -11.02
C SER A 245 -8.54 11.13 -10.47
N LEU A 246 -9.41 11.53 -9.55
CA LEU A 246 -10.48 10.70 -9.00
C LEU A 246 -11.83 11.19 -9.52
N ARG A 247 -12.72 10.24 -9.81
CA ARG A 247 -14.11 10.50 -10.22
C ARG A 247 -15.01 9.48 -9.53
N TYR A 248 -16.07 10.00 -8.92
CA TYR A 248 -17.13 9.21 -8.30
C TYR A 248 -18.45 9.50 -9.01
N GLU A 249 -19.31 8.48 -9.10
CA GLU A 249 -20.68 8.60 -9.57
C GLU A 249 -21.62 8.16 -8.45
N THR A 250 -22.54 9.03 -8.06
CA THR A 250 -23.51 8.82 -6.99
C THR A 250 -24.93 8.98 -7.52
N ALA A 251 -25.91 8.68 -6.70
CA ALA A 251 -27.32 8.83 -7.07
C ALA A 251 -27.69 10.31 -7.42
N THR A 252 -27.03 11.30 -6.84
CA THR A 252 -27.32 12.72 -7.06
C THR A 252 -26.42 13.36 -8.11
N GLY A 253 -25.34 12.69 -8.54
CA GLY A 253 -24.48 13.24 -9.58
C GLY A 253 -23.04 12.73 -9.56
N LYS A 254 -22.14 13.56 -10.05
CA LYS A 254 -20.73 13.21 -10.19
C LYS A 254 -19.87 14.09 -9.30
N LEU A 255 -18.77 13.53 -8.81
CA LEU A 255 -17.76 14.21 -8.01
C LEU A 255 -16.38 13.94 -8.62
N ARG A 256 -15.57 14.98 -8.81
CA ARG A 256 -14.23 14.86 -9.38
C ARG A 256 -13.23 15.68 -8.60
N ARG A 257 -12.03 15.10 -8.34
CA ARG A 257 -10.90 15.81 -7.77
C ARG A 257 -9.61 15.47 -8.52
N ARG A 258 -8.74 16.47 -8.69
CA ARG A 258 -7.38 16.28 -9.14
C ARG A 258 -6.43 16.60 -8.00
N SER A 259 -5.36 15.83 -7.91
CA SER A 259 -4.33 15.99 -6.89
C SER A 259 -2.96 15.82 -7.53
N ALA A 260 -1.94 16.45 -6.93
CA ALA A 260 -0.55 16.30 -7.32
C ALA A 260 0.32 16.17 -6.06
N TYR A 261 1.42 15.44 -6.19
CA TYR A 261 2.43 15.27 -5.15
C TYR A 261 3.81 15.38 -5.75
N VAL A 262 4.72 16.02 -5.02
CA VAL A 262 6.16 16.01 -5.33
C VAL A 262 6.93 15.64 -4.08
N SER A 263 8.03 14.91 -4.26
CA SER A 263 8.93 14.57 -3.15
C SER A 263 10.38 14.61 -3.58
N ALA A 264 11.25 14.78 -2.59
CA ALA A 264 12.69 14.70 -2.73
C ALA A 264 13.29 13.96 -1.53
N THR A 265 14.31 13.15 -1.80
CA THR A 265 15.14 12.53 -0.78
C THR A 265 16.61 12.73 -1.10
N HIS A 266 17.42 12.94 -0.06
CA HIS A 266 18.86 13.01 -0.19
C HIS A 266 19.54 12.33 0.99
N GLN A 267 20.42 11.34 0.69
CA GLN A 267 21.15 10.56 1.70
C GLN A 267 22.61 10.99 1.78
N MET A 268 23.07 11.36 2.94
CA MET A 268 24.45 11.77 3.24
C MET A 268 25.03 10.84 4.32
N GLY A 269 25.62 9.73 3.91
CA GLY A 269 26.10 8.72 4.85
C GLY A 269 24.95 8.18 5.71
N ARG A 270 24.98 8.46 7.01
CA ARG A 270 23.90 8.06 7.94
C ARG A 270 22.73 9.05 8.03
N HIS A 271 22.83 10.21 7.39
CA HIS A 271 21.86 11.31 7.47
C HIS A 271 21.00 11.32 6.22
N GLY A 272 19.68 11.29 6.37
CA GLY A 272 18.70 11.36 5.28
C GLY A 272 17.82 12.59 5.43
N LEU A 273 17.67 13.37 4.36
CA LEU A 273 16.70 14.46 4.27
C LEU A 273 15.54 14.04 3.39
N ARG A 274 14.33 14.43 3.78
CA ARG A 274 13.09 14.14 3.06
C ARG A 274 12.23 15.38 2.95
N PHE A 275 11.58 15.49 1.80
CA PHE A 275 10.60 16.53 1.52
C PHE A 275 9.41 15.92 0.78
N GLY A 276 8.20 16.39 1.07
CA GLY A 276 6.98 16.02 0.39
C GLY A 276 5.97 17.16 0.39
N LEU A 277 5.31 17.37 -0.74
CA LEU A 277 4.24 18.35 -0.88
C LEU A 277 3.13 17.76 -1.75
N ALA A 278 1.96 17.57 -1.15
CA ALA A 278 0.75 17.17 -1.84
C ALA A 278 -0.23 18.34 -1.92
N ARG A 279 -0.93 18.48 -3.05
CA ARG A 279 -2.02 19.43 -3.23
C ARG A 279 -3.20 18.74 -3.89
N ALA A 280 -4.36 18.80 -3.24
CA ALA A 280 -5.64 18.42 -3.79
C ALA A 280 -6.43 19.68 -4.15
N GLN A 281 -6.96 19.74 -5.38
CA GLN A 281 -7.84 20.81 -5.81
C GLN A 281 -9.20 20.71 -5.12
N SER A 282 -9.95 21.79 -5.10
CA SER A 282 -11.38 21.73 -4.74
C SER A 282 -12.10 20.76 -5.64
N ALA A 283 -12.92 19.90 -5.05
CA ALA A 283 -13.68 18.93 -5.81
C ALA A 283 -14.84 19.63 -6.55
N SER A 284 -15.06 19.22 -7.80
CA SER A 284 -16.11 19.74 -8.68
C SER A 284 -17.13 18.66 -9.01
N GLY A 285 -18.36 19.08 -9.32
CA GLY A 285 -19.42 18.19 -9.74
C GLY A 285 -20.76 18.59 -9.12
N SER A 286 -21.79 17.75 -9.36
CA SER A 286 -23.18 17.97 -8.92
C SER A 286 -23.59 17.07 -7.74
N ALA A 287 -22.74 16.09 -7.34
CA ALA A 287 -23.04 15.22 -6.21
C ALA A 287 -23.15 16.05 -4.91
N VAL A 288 -24.20 15.79 -4.15
CA VAL A 288 -24.41 16.40 -2.83
C VAL A 288 -23.81 15.56 -1.70
N GLU A 289 -23.50 14.30 -1.98
CA GLU A 289 -22.87 13.38 -1.02
C GLU A 289 -21.43 13.76 -0.78
N THR A 290 -20.98 13.50 0.45
CA THR A 290 -19.56 13.49 0.81
C THR A 290 -19.02 12.06 0.64
N ILE A 291 -18.01 11.88 -0.19
CA ILE A 291 -17.38 10.59 -0.45
C ILE A 291 -15.98 10.58 0.17
N GLY A 292 -15.83 9.91 1.32
CA GLY A 292 -14.61 10.00 2.13
C GLY A 292 -14.35 11.43 2.59
N THR A 293 -13.26 12.04 2.14
CA THR A 293 -12.95 13.46 2.43
C THR A 293 -13.32 14.41 1.29
N LEU A 294 -14.00 13.92 0.24
CA LEU A 294 -14.39 14.71 -0.93
C LEU A 294 -15.84 15.16 -0.84
N ARG A 295 -16.05 16.45 -1.05
CA ARG A 295 -17.36 17.04 -1.32
C ARG A 295 -17.24 18.13 -2.39
N ALA A 296 -18.26 18.30 -3.21
CA ALA A 296 -18.26 19.31 -4.25
C ALA A 296 -18.28 20.73 -3.68
N GLY A 297 -17.62 21.64 -4.35
CA GLY A 297 -17.69 23.07 -4.06
C GLY A 297 -16.35 23.77 -3.90
N ALA A 298 -16.42 25.09 -3.91
CA ALA A 298 -15.25 25.94 -3.74
C ALA A 298 -14.66 25.81 -2.33
N GLY A 299 -13.33 25.85 -2.22
CA GLY A 299 -12.63 25.79 -0.94
C GLY A 299 -12.59 24.41 -0.31
N THR A 300 -12.91 23.31 -1.04
CA THR A 300 -12.83 21.94 -0.53
C THR A 300 -11.48 21.26 -0.77
N GLY A 301 -10.53 21.98 -1.37
CA GLY A 301 -9.16 21.49 -1.58
C GLY A 301 -8.32 21.53 -0.31
N ALA A 302 -7.14 20.91 -0.38
CA ALA A 302 -6.18 20.88 0.72
C ALA A 302 -4.75 20.84 0.21
N THR A 303 -3.80 21.20 1.09
CA THR A 303 -2.36 21.09 0.86
C THR A 303 -1.72 20.39 2.05
N HIS A 304 -0.87 19.38 1.80
CA HIS A 304 -0.15 18.65 2.82
C HIS A 304 1.36 18.75 2.54
N ALA A 305 2.10 19.38 3.43
CA ALA A 305 3.54 19.56 3.35
C ALA A 305 4.23 18.84 4.51
N THR A 306 5.32 18.15 4.21
CA THR A 306 6.14 17.46 5.21
C THR A 306 7.61 17.62 4.90
N ILE A 307 8.39 17.89 5.94
CA ILE A 307 9.85 17.82 5.93
C ILE A 307 10.31 16.76 6.93
N GLY A 308 11.41 16.11 6.64
CA GLY A 308 11.88 15.02 7.48
C GLY A 308 13.38 14.84 7.48
N TYR A 309 13.84 14.28 8.59
CA TYR A 309 15.21 13.88 8.82
C TYR A 309 15.22 12.45 9.35
N ASP A 310 16.10 11.59 8.78
CA ASP A 310 16.37 10.25 9.26
C ASP A 310 17.83 10.11 9.66
N TYR A 311 18.08 9.37 10.73
CA TYR A 311 19.42 8.94 11.12
C TYR A 311 19.51 7.42 11.12
N LEU A 312 20.36 6.87 10.23
CA LEU A 312 20.55 5.43 10.11
C LEU A 312 21.47 4.92 11.22
N LEU A 313 20.92 4.17 12.15
CA LEU A 313 21.68 3.43 13.17
C LEU A 313 22.37 2.22 12.54
N SER A 314 21.67 1.55 11.62
CA SER A 314 22.14 0.41 10.85
C SER A 314 21.40 0.31 9.51
N LYS A 315 21.67 -0.73 8.69
CA LYS A 315 20.88 -1.03 7.49
C LYS A 315 19.41 -1.36 7.78
N ARG A 316 19.06 -1.73 9.02
CA ARG A 316 17.74 -2.17 9.44
C ARG A 316 17.06 -1.21 10.41
N SER A 317 17.80 -0.32 11.06
CA SER A 317 17.31 0.55 12.14
C SER A 317 17.55 2.01 11.81
N SER A 318 16.54 2.84 11.97
CA SER A 318 16.64 4.29 11.82
C SER A 318 15.82 5.02 12.87
N LEU A 319 16.32 6.17 13.30
CA LEU A 319 15.53 7.19 13.98
C LEU A 319 15.01 8.17 12.93
N PHE A 320 13.86 8.75 13.17
CA PHE A 320 13.32 9.79 12.29
C PHE A 320 12.66 10.92 13.07
N ALA A 321 12.70 12.10 12.47
CA ALA A 321 12.04 13.31 12.97
C ALA A 321 11.34 13.98 11.79
N TYR A 322 10.02 14.13 11.84
CA TYR A 322 9.21 14.72 10.78
C TYR A 322 8.37 15.86 11.31
N ALA A 323 8.27 16.94 10.54
CA ALA A 323 7.31 18.02 10.77
C ALA A 323 6.33 18.06 9.60
N THR A 324 5.03 18.04 9.89
CA THR A 324 3.96 17.94 8.92
C THR A 324 2.89 18.98 9.12
N ARG A 325 2.29 19.46 8.02
CA ARG A 325 1.16 20.38 8.03
C ARG A 325 0.21 20.08 6.90
N LEU A 326 -1.03 19.74 7.25
CA LEU A 326 -2.15 19.58 6.32
C LEU A 326 -3.09 20.77 6.52
N HIS A 327 -3.18 21.64 5.50
CA HIS A 327 -4.03 22.82 5.48
C HIS A 327 -5.24 22.56 4.59
N ASN A 328 -6.43 22.59 5.16
CA ASN A 328 -7.68 22.52 4.45
C ASN A 328 -8.11 23.90 3.95
N GLY A 329 -8.65 23.98 2.73
CA GLY A 329 -9.42 25.14 2.32
C GLY A 329 -10.67 25.29 3.20
N ARG A 330 -11.30 26.47 3.21
CA ARG A 330 -12.40 26.83 4.15
C ARG A 330 -13.53 25.81 4.29
N ASN A 331 -13.75 25.00 3.27
CA ASN A 331 -14.76 23.94 3.23
C ASN A 331 -14.13 22.53 3.14
N GLY A 332 -12.81 22.39 3.23
CA GLY A 332 -12.08 21.11 3.19
C GLY A 332 -12.19 20.39 4.53
N ILE A 333 -12.18 19.05 4.46
CA ILE A 333 -12.25 18.14 5.61
C ILE A 333 -11.21 17.00 5.47
N ALA A 334 -10.09 17.24 4.80
CA ALA A 334 -9.04 16.25 4.71
C ALA A 334 -8.39 16.03 6.08
N ASP A 335 -8.07 14.77 6.38
CA ASP A 335 -7.39 14.33 7.59
C ASP A 335 -6.16 13.50 7.24
N PHE A 336 -5.32 13.19 8.22
CA PHE A 336 -4.23 12.24 8.06
C PHE A 336 -4.77 10.83 7.77
N ALA A 337 -4.31 10.20 6.70
CA ALA A 337 -4.81 8.90 6.28
C ALA A 337 -4.31 7.75 7.17
N ILE A 338 -3.15 7.93 7.80
CA ILE A 338 -2.60 7.02 8.80
C ILE A 338 -2.63 7.76 10.12
N ASN A 339 -3.16 7.13 11.17
CA ASN A 339 -3.32 7.75 12.48
C ASN A 339 -4.10 9.07 12.41
N ASN A 340 -5.29 9.04 11.85
CA ASN A 340 -6.17 10.21 11.68
C ASN A 340 -6.53 10.89 13.02
N LEU A 341 -6.95 12.14 12.94
CA LEU A 341 -7.43 12.93 14.08
C LEU A 341 -8.95 12.90 14.25
N ARG A 342 -9.68 12.31 13.29
CA ARG A 342 -11.15 12.11 13.30
C ARG A 342 -11.91 13.42 13.53
N SER A 343 -12.60 13.53 14.67
CA SER A 343 -13.49 14.66 14.99
C SER A 343 -12.81 16.02 14.89
N GLU A 344 -11.52 16.11 15.17
CA GLU A 344 -10.75 17.36 15.08
C GLU A 344 -10.55 17.79 13.62
N ALA A 345 -10.49 16.83 12.69
CA ALA A 345 -10.38 17.09 11.26
C ALA A 345 -11.74 17.36 10.58
N ASP A 346 -12.84 16.92 11.17
CA ASP A 346 -14.19 17.09 10.61
C ASP A 346 -14.68 18.56 10.65
N VAL A 347 -13.97 19.44 11.37
CA VAL A 347 -14.23 20.89 11.32
C VAL A 347 -13.72 21.46 9.99
N PRO A 348 -14.60 21.94 9.10
CA PRO A 348 -14.20 22.47 7.80
C PRO A 348 -13.18 23.61 7.92
N GLY A 349 -12.15 23.57 7.08
CA GLY A 349 -11.09 24.58 7.09
C GLY A 349 -10.01 24.36 8.16
N SER A 350 -10.12 23.32 8.98
CA SER A 350 -9.12 23.00 10.00
C SER A 350 -7.73 22.78 9.38
N THR A 351 -6.70 23.33 10.01
CA THR A 351 -5.30 23.03 9.71
C THR A 351 -4.78 22.05 10.76
N LEU A 352 -4.29 20.91 10.30
CA LEU A 352 -3.67 19.87 11.11
C LEU A 352 -2.16 20.00 10.99
N SER A 353 -1.44 20.08 12.11
CA SER A 353 0.02 20.21 12.09
C SER A 353 0.63 19.46 13.27
N GLY A 354 1.89 19.11 13.14
CA GLY A 354 2.60 18.49 14.25
C GLY A 354 3.98 17.98 13.90
N VAL A 355 4.59 17.39 14.90
CA VAL A 355 5.89 16.73 14.83
C VAL A 355 5.76 15.28 15.24
N VAL A 356 6.56 14.44 14.59
CA VAL A 356 6.65 13.00 14.83
C VAL A 356 8.11 12.67 15.06
N LEU A 357 8.44 12.08 16.20
CA LEU A 357 9.75 11.53 16.52
C LEU A 357 9.62 10.03 16.67
N GLY A 358 10.38 9.24 15.94
CA GLY A 358 10.16 7.80 15.98
C GLY A 358 11.37 6.96 15.63
N MET A 359 11.14 5.65 15.74
CA MET A 359 12.11 4.63 15.39
C MET A 359 11.47 3.59 14.48
N ARG A 360 12.23 3.19 13.47
CA ARG A 360 11.89 2.08 12.58
C ARG A 360 12.97 1.01 12.66
N HIS A 361 12.53 -0.24 12.82
CA HIS A 361 13.40 -1.41 12.77
C HIS A 361 12.79 -2.47 11.86
N ASN A 362 13.57 -2.95 10.87
CA ASN A 362 13.17 -4.06 9.98
C ASN A 362 13.98 -5.31 10.38
N PHE A 363 13.35 -6.46 10.40
CA PHE A 363 13.98 -7.74 10.75
C PHE A 363 13.60 -8.86 9.78
#